data_215a97ddb0d758341b67c0b0b294f4ad
#
_entry.id   215a97ddb0d758341b67c0b0b294f4ad
#
_cell.length_a   1.000
_cell.length_b   1.000
_cell.length_c   1.000
_cell.angle_alpha   90.00
_cell.angle_beta   90.00
_cell.angle_gamma   90.00
#
_symmetry.space_group_name_H-M   'P 1'
#
loop_
_entity.id
_entity.type
_entity.pdbx_description
1 polymer ?
#
loop_
_entity_poly.entity_id
_entity_poly.type
_entity_poly.pdbx_seq_one_letter_code
_entity_poly.pdbx_strand_id
1 'polypeptide(L)'
;MKYEGELEVMSISMIGIDHNMAPVDIRAKFAFTKKNAGEAMEKIKNQNGIYGCVILSTCNRLEVWASVDDEVDVCLYDCLCRIKGITEDSYRQYFVERKDQEAVEHLFYLTSGLKSQIIGEDQILTQVKDALNLARENFAADGVLEVLFRMAATA
;
A
#
# COMPACT_ATOMS: atom_id res chain seq x y z
N MET A 1 -9.81 -13.24 26.25
CA MET A 1 -8.56 -13.68 25.64
C MET A 1 -7.84 -12.50 25.01
N LYS A 2 -6.59 -12.43 25.27
CA LYS A 2 -5.77 -11.37 24.74
C LYS A 2 -5.75 -11.32 23.23
N TYR A 3 -5.77 -12.48 22.58
CA TYR A 3 -5.75 -12.55 21.11
C TYR A 3 -6.93 -11.88 20.45
N GLU A 4 -8.10 -12.04 21.01
CA GLU A 4 -9.30 -11.42 20.44
C GLU A 4 -9.19 -9.92 20.50
N GLY A 5 -8.70 -9.38 21.63
CA GLY A 5 -8.49 -7.94 21.76
C GLY A 5 -7.45 -7.43 20.79
N GLU A 6 -6.37 -8.16 20.57
CA GLU A 6 -5.34 -7.76 19.63
C GLU A 6 -5.85 -7.75 18.19
N LEU A 7 -6.63 -8.75 17.80
CA LEU A 7 -7.21 -8.81 16.46
C LEU A 7 -8.23 -7.70 16.22
N GLU A 8 -9.00 -7.34 17.25
CA GLU A 8 -10.02 -6.33 17.14
C GLU A 8 -9.45 -4.91 16.99
N VAL A 9 -8.20 -4.67 17.41
CA VAL A 9 -7.58 -3.35 17.34
C VAL A 9 -6.72 -3.15 16.11
N MET A 10 -6.66 -4.15 15.24
CA MET A 10 -5.90 -4.04 13.99
C MET A 10 -6.84 -3.76 12.82
N SER A 11 -6.40 -2.90 11.92
CA SER A 11 -7.15 -2.63 10.69
C SER A 11 -6.19 -2.54 9.50
N ILE A 12 -6.77 -2.62 8.32
CA ILE A 12 -6.04 -2.44 7.07
C ILE A 12 -6.28 -1.00 6.61
N SER A 13 -5.21 -0.32 6.25
CA SER A 13 -5.28 1.03 5.71
C SER A 13 -4.43 1.10 4.45
N MET A 14 -4.89 1.85 3.47
CA MET A 14 -4.08 2.12 2.28
C MET A 14 -4.28 3.55 1.81
N ILE A 15 -3.25 4.10 1.18
CA ILE A 15 -3.36 5.33 0.41
C ILE A 15 -2.83 5.06 -0.99
N GLY A 16 -3.36 5.77 -1.97
CA GLY A 16 -2.89 5.57 -3.34
C GLY A 16 -3.21 6.71 -4.26
N ILE A 17 -2.42 6.80 -5.31
CA ILE A 17 -2.68 7.66 -6.46
C ILE A 17 -2.53 6.83 -7.72
N ASP A 18 -3.26 7.18 -8.77
CA ASP A 18 -3.13 6.52 -10.05
C ASP A 18 -3.22 7.54 -11.19
N HIS A 19 -3.11 7.04 -12.42
CA HIS A 19 -3.08 7.88 -13.62
C HIS A 19 -4.39 8.67 -13.86
N ASN A 20 -5.49 8.27 -13.21
CA ASN A 20 -6.75 9.01 -13.30
C ASN A 20 -6.83 10.17 -12.30
N MET A 21 -6.07 10.10 -11.22
CA MET A 21 -6.16 11.06 -10.11
C MET A 21 -5.09 12.15 -10.20
N ALA A 22 -3.92 11.82 -10.77
CA ALA A 22 -2.80 12.75 -10.75
C ALA A 22 -2.03 12.70 -12.06
N PRO A 23 -1.52 13.85 -12.51
CA PRO A 23 -0.66 13.89 -13.69
C PRO A 23 0.68 13.20 -13.44
N VAL A 24 1.37 12.86 -14.52
CA VAL A 24 2.59 12.04 -14.45
C VAL A 24 3.69 12.71 -13.61
N ASP A 25 3.81 14.01 -13.64
CA ASP A 25 4.84 14.72 -12.87
C ASP A 25 4.59 14.63 -11.37
N ILE A 26 3.33 14.63 -10.93
CA ILE A 26 2.99 14.44 -9.53
C ILE A 26 3.26 12.99 -9.12
N ARG A 27 2.82 12.04 -9.94
CA ARG A 27 3.05 10.63 -9.64
C ARG A 27 4.54 10.30 -9.55
N ALA A 28 5.35 10.93 -10.40
CA ALA A 28 6.79 10.70 -10.41
C ALA A 28 7.46 11.12 -9.09
N LYS A 29 6.90 12.12 -8.40
CA LYS A 29 7.44 12.55 -7.11
C LYS A 29 7.33 11.47 -6.03
N PHE A 30 6.36 10.58 -6.15
CA PHE A 30 6.09 9.55 -5.15
C PHE A 30 6.47 8.14 -5.59
N ALA A 31 6.89 7.97 -6.85
CA ALA A 31 7.25 6.66 -7.37
C ALA A 31 8.53 6.12 -6.71
N PHE A 32 8.63 4.81 -6.64
CA PHE A 32 9.81 4.12 -6.08
C PHE A 32 10.43 3.20 -7.11
N THR A 33 11.75 3.10 -7.09
CA THR A 33 12.44 1.97 -7.70
C THR A 33 12.20 0.75 -6.82
N LYS A 34 12.45 -0.45 -7.34
CA LYS A 34 12.30 -1.67 -6.56
C LYS A 34 13.10 -1.63 -5.26
N LYS A 35 14.36 -1.21 -5.34
CA LYS A 35 15.23 -1.12 -4.17
C LYS A 35 14.69 -0.13 -3.15
N ASN A 36 14.32 1.05 -3.61
CA ASN A 36 13.81 2.09 -2.72
C ASN A 36 12.46 1.73 -2.11
N ALA A 37 11.62 1.01 -2.85
CA ALA A 37 10.36 0.52 -2.32
C ALA A 37 10.57 -0.45 -1.17
N GLY A 38 11.51 -1.38 -1.31
CA GLY A 38 11.83 -2.33 -0.24
C GLY A 38 12.31 -1.64 1.02
N GLU A 39 13.21 -0.68 0.87
CA GLU A 39 13.71 0.10 2.00
C GLU A 39 12.60 0.91 2.67
N ALA A 40 11.73 1.50 1.86
CA ALA A 40 10.60 2.28 2.38
C ALA A 40 9.61 1.40 3.13
N MET A 41 9.31 0.21 2.63
CA MET A 41 8.43 -0.74 3.31
C MET A 41 8.94 -1.04 4.71
N GLU A 42 10.23 -1.31 4.85
CA GLU A 42 10.83 -1.61 6.15
C GLU A 42 10.73 -0.41 7.08
N LYS A 43 11.04 0.78 6.58
CA LYS A 43 10.98 2.00 7.38
C LYS A 43 9.57 2.31 7.85
N ILE A 44 8.58 2.15 6.97
CA ILE A 44 7.18 2.40 7.33
C ILE A 44 6.72 1.38 8.35
N LYS A 45 7.02 0.10 8.13
CA LYS A 45 6.64 -0.97 9.04
C LYS A 45 7.17 -0.74 10.45
N ASN A 46 8.33 -0.12 10.58
CA ASN A 46 8.94 0.14 11.88
C ASN A 46 8.42 1.40 12.59
N GLN A 47 7.47 2.12 11.98
CA GLN A 47 6.82 3.25 12.62
C GLN A 47 5.85 2.79 13.70
N ASN A 48 5.64 3.64 14.70
CA ASN A 48 4.69 3.34 15.77
C ASN A 48 3.28 3.13 15.21
N GLY A 49 2.64 2.05 15.63
CA GLY A 49 1.28 1.75 15.22
C GLY A 49 1.15 1.00 13.89
N ILE A 50 2.26 0.63 13.26
CA ILE A 50 2.25 -0.11 12.01
C ILE A 50 2.87 -1.48 12.21
N TYR A 51 2.16 -2.53 11.81
CA TYR A 51 2.61 -3.92 11.95
C TYR A 51 3.18 -4.48 10.66
N GLY A 52 2.74 -3.96 9.53
CA GLY A 52 3.23 -4.40 8.23
C GLY A 52 3.00 -3.35 7.17
N CYS A 53 3.77 -3.45 6.09
CA CYS A 53 3.66 -2.50 4.97
C CYS A 53 3.98 -3.20 3.65
N VAL A 54 3.15 -2.95 2.65
CA VAL A 54 3.42 -3.34 1.26
C VAL A 54 3.25 -2.11 0.39
N ILE A 55 4.23 -1.84 -0.46
CA ILE A 55 4.17 -0.75 -1.43
C ILE A 55 4.04 -1.34 -2.83
N LEU A 56 3.02 -0.92 -3.55
CA LEU A 56 2.83 -1.26 -4.96
C LEU A 56 3.14 -0.01 -5.77
N SER A 57 4.25 -0.01 -6.48
CA SER A 57 4.68 1.14 -7.29
C SER A 57 4.89 0.69 -8.73
N THR A 58 4.05 1.19 -9.63
CA THR A 58 4.11 0.89 -11.05
C THR A 58 4.12 2.20 -11.84
N CYS A 59 4.19 2.11 -13.16
CA CYS A 59 4.13 3.31 -14.00
C CYS A 59 2.76 4.02 -13.93
N ASN A 60 1.71 3.30 -13.51
CA ASN A 60 0.34 3.84 -13.49
C ASN A 60 -0.17 4.19 -12.10
N ARG A 61 0.45 3.66 -11.04
CA ARG A 61 -0.05 3.86 -9.68
C ARG A 61 1.01 3.70 -8.63
N LEU A 62 0.76 4.34 -7.50
CA LEU A 62 1.48 4.08 -6.27
C LEU A 62 0.45 3.82 -5.18
N GLU A 63 0.60 2.71 -4.46
CA GLU A 63 -0.23 2.40 -3.31
C GLU A 63 0.64 1.98 -2.13
N VAL A 64 0.34 2.53 -0.96
CA VAL A 64 0.99 2.15 0.29
C VAL A 64 -0.07 1.47 1.15
N TRP A 65 0.18 0.20 1.46
CA TRP A 65 -0.71 -0.66 2.24
C TRP A 65 -0.09 -0.93 3.59
N ALA A 66 -0.89 -0.88 4.65
CA ALA A 66 -0.41 -1.15 5.99
C ALA A 66 -1.46 -1.87 6.81
N SER A 67 -1.01 -2.72 7.73
CA SER A 67 -1.84 -3.15 8.83
C SER A 67 -1.46 -2.28 10.02
N VAL A 68 -2.46 -1.69 10.65
CA VAL A 68 -2.25 -0.63 11.64
C VAL A 68 -2.99 -0.95 12.93
N ASP A 69 -2.49 -0.38 14.01
CA ASP A 69 -3.13 -0.42 15.33
C ASP A 69 -4.22 0.66 15.34
N ASP A 70 -5.47 0.27 15.57
CA ASP A 70 -6.60 1.20 15.59
C ASP A 70 -6.50 2.21 16.73
N GLU A 71 -5.73 1.90 17.76
CA GLU A 71 -5.57 2.79 18.91
C GLU A 71 -4.47 3.85 18.72
N VAL A 72 -3.75 3.76 17.59
CA VAL A 72 -2.69 4.72 17.26
C VAL A 72 -3.13 5.53 16.05
N ASP A 73 -2.95 6.84 16.12
CA ASP A 73 -3.27 7.72 15.00
C ASP A 73 -2.14 7.64 13.96
N VAL A 74 -2.36 6.84 12.92
CA VAL A 74 -1.38 6.62 11.86
C VAL A 74 -1.84 7.34 10.60
N CYS A 75 -0.99 8.22 10.08
CA CYS A 75 -1.23 8.89 8.80
C CYS A 75 -0.20 8.38 7.78
N LEU A 76 -0.65 7.52 6.87
CA LEU A 76 0.24 6.94 5.86
C LEU A 76 0.81 8.00 4.90
N TYR A 77 0.03 9.03 4.60
CA TYR A 77 0.53 10.11 3.76
C TYR A 77 1.74 10.78 4.40
N ASP A 78 1.67 11.06 5.69
CA ASP A 78 2.79 11.69 6.40
C ASP A 78 4.00 10.77 6.44
N CYS A 79 3.78 9.46 6.63
CA CYS A 79 4.87 8.48 6.60
C CYS A 79 5.56 8.49 5.23
N LEU A 80 4.77 8.50 4.18
CA LEU A 80 5.28 8.52 2.81
C LEU A 80 6.07 9.79 2.53
N CYS A 81 5.54 10.94 2.93
CA CYS A 81 6.19 12.21 2.72
C CYS A 81 7.52 12.32 3.45
N ARG A 82 7.60 11.79 4.67
CA ARG A 82 8.87 11.78 5.42
C ARG A 82 9.95 11.00 4.68
N ILE A 83 9.57 9.87 4.10
CA ILE A 83 10.50 9.04 3.35
C ILE A 83 10.95 9.73 2.07
N LYS A 84 10.05 10.43 1.41
CA LYS A 84 10.32 11.12 0.15
C LYS A 84 10.95 12.50 0.33
N GLY A 85 11.00 13.01 1.56
CA GLY A 85 11.49 14.36 1.81
C GLY A 85 10.54 15.44 1.29
N ILE A 86 9.26 15.14 1.22
CA ILE A 86 8.23 16.07 0.73
C ILE A 86 7.58 16.74 1.93
N THR A 87 7.61 18.08 1.95
CA THR A 87 7.03 18.84 3.05
C THR A 87 5.71 19.52 2.69
N GLU A 88 5.38 19.56 1.39
CA GLU A 88 4.17 20.23 0.93
C GLU A 88 2.94 19.35 1.16
N ASP A 89 1.89 19.95 1.70
CA ASP A 89 0.63 19.26 1.93
C ASP A 89 -0.30 19.34 0.72
N SER A 90 0.07 20.13 -0.30
CA SER A 90 -0.75 20.31 -1.48
C SER A 90 -0.96 19.05 -2.31
N TYR A 91 -0.09 18.07 -2.17
CA TYR A 91 -0.21 16.81 -2.91
C TYR A 91 -1.20 15.83 -2.28
N ARG A 92 -1.59 16.06 -1.03
CA ARG A 92 -2.56 15.19 -0.33
C ARG A 92 -3.85 15.05 -1.12
N GLN A 93 -4.27 16.09 -1.81
CA GLN A 93 -5.51 16.10 -2.58
C GLN A 93 -5.54 15.05 -3.70
N TYR A 94 -4.39 14.57 -4.13
CA TYR A 94 -4.31 13.57 -5.21
C TYR A 94 -4.43 12.14 -4.70
N PHE A 95 -4.41 11.93 -3.36
CA PHE A 95 -4.42 10.60 -2.77
C PHE A 95 -5.83 10.22 -2.32
N VAL A 96 -6.14 8.94 -2.51
CA VAL A 96 -7.35 8.32 -1.97
C VAL A 96 -6.92 7.45 -0.79
N GLU A 97 -7.68 7.52 0.30
CA GLU A 97 -7.49 6.64 1.45
C GLU A 97 -8.63 5.63 1.47
N ARG A 98 -8.29 4.36 1.72
CA ARG A 98 -9.27 3.30 1.90
C ARG A 98 -8.91 2.50 3.13
N LYS A 99 -9.93 2.02 3.84
CA LYS A 99 -9.75 1.25 5.06
C LYS A 99 -10.59 -0.02 5.04
N ASP A 100 -10.05 -1.07 5.64
CA ASP A 100 -10.74 -2.34 5.91
C ASP A 100 -11.45 -2.89 4.67
N GLN A 101 -12.76 -3.09 4.73
CA GLN A 101 -13.50 -3.69 3.64
C GLN A 101 -13.31 -2.94 2.32
N GLU A 102 -13.32 -1.62 2.34
CA GLU A 102 -13.13 -0.82 1.14
C GLU A 102 -11.75 -1.06 0.52
N ALA A 103 -10.72 -1.17 1.36
CA ALA A 103 -9.37 -1.46 0.89
C ALA A 103 -9.29 -2.87 0.31
N VAL A 104 -9.86 -3.85 0.99
CA VAL A 104 -9.88 -5.23 0.54
C VAL A 104 -10.59 -5.35 -0.82
N GLU A 105 -11.75 -4.73 -0.95
CA GLU A 105 -12.51 -4.75 -2.20
C GLU A 105 -11.72 -4.11 -3.34
N HIS A 106 -11.02 -3.03 -3.05
CA HIS A 106 -10.17 -2.38 -4.05
C HIS A 106 -9.07 -3.31 -4.55
N LEU A 107 -8.40 -4.00 -3.65
CA LEU A 107 -7.32 -4.91 -4.04
C LEU A 107 -7.84 -6.06 -4.90
N PHE A 108 -8.95 -6.67 -4.51
CA PHE A 108 -9.55 -7.74 -5.29
C PHE A 108 -10.03 -7.26 -6.66
N TYR A 109 -10.62 -6.08 -6.70
CA TYR A 109 -11.01 -5.47 -7.97
C TYR A 109 -9.79 -5.31 -8.88
N LEU A 110 -8.69 -4.82 -8.31
CA LEU A 110 -7.46 -4.57 -9.05
C LEU A 110 -6.88 -5.86 -9.66
N THR A 111 -6.89 -6.95 -8.89
CA THR A 111 -6.29 -8.22 -9.33
C THR A 111 -7.24 -9.11 -10.13
N SER A 112 -8.54 -8.83 -10.14
CA SER A 112 -9.53 -9.69 -10.80
C SER A 112 -9.53 -9.56 -12.33
N GLY A 113 -8.76 -8.63 -12.88
CA GLY A 113 -8.75 -8.38 -14.30
C GLY A 113 -9.78 -7.37 -14.79
N LEU A 114 -10.64 -6.87 -13.90
CA LEU A 114 -11.62 -5.86 -14.31
C LEU A 114 -10.95 -4.56 -14.73
N LYS A 115 -9.79 -4.27 -14.18
CA LYS A 115 -9.00 -3.09 -14.56
C LYS A 115 -7.98 -3.38 -15.66
N SER A 116 -7.82 -4.64 -16.08
CA SER A 116 -6.87 -5.00 -17.13
C SER A 116 -7.27 -4.47 -18.51
N GLN A 117 -8.49 -3.99 -18.65
CA GLN A 117 -8.95 -3.33 -19.87
C GLN A 117 -8.32 -1.95 -20.04
N ILE A 118 -7.72 -1.43 -19.00
CA ILE A 118 -7.00 -0.16 -19.06
C ILE A 118 -5.60 -0.45 -19.60
N ILE A 119 -5.19 0.30 -20.61
CA ILE A 119 -3.88 0.12 -21.23
C ILE A 119 -2.78 0.30 -20.15
N GLY A 120 -1.86 -0.68 -20.07
CA GLY A 120 -0.75 -0.64 -19.15
C GLY A 120 -1.02 -1.30 -17.81
N GLU A 121 -2.22 -1.87 -17.59
CA GLU A 121 -2.53 -2.56 -16.33
C GLU A 121 -2.71 -4.06 -16.49
N ASP A 122 -2.37 -4.62 -17.65
CA ASP A 122 -2.44 -6.06 -17.89
C ASP A 122 -1.42 -6.86 -17.06
N GLN A 123 -0.41 -6.20 -16.48
CA GLN A 123 0.59 -6.86 -15.65
C GLN A 123 0.37 -6.65 -14.15
N ILE A 124 -0.77 -6.10 -13.77
CA ILE A 124 -1.00 -5.70 -12.37
C ILE A 124 -0.95 -6.89 -11.41
N LEU A 125 -1.44 -8.04 -11.82
CA LEU A 125 -1.41 -9.25 -11.00
C LEU A 125 0.02 -9.64 -10.64
N THR A 126 0.91 -9.66 -11.64
CA THR A 126 2.33 -9.95 -11.44
C THR A 126 2.96 -8.91 -10.52
N GLN A 127 2.63 -7.64 -10.71
CA GLN A 127 3.17 -6.56 -9.90
C GLN A 127 2.72 -6.64 -8.44
N VAL A 128 1.48 -7.07 -8.20
CA VAL A 128 0.98 -7.29 -6.84
C VAL A 128 1.74 -8.43 -6.17
N LYS A 129 1.98 -9.52 -6.90
CA LYS A 129 2.78 -10.64 -6.39
C LYS A 129 4.21 -10.21 -6.08
N ASP A 130 4.81 -9.43 -6.97
CA ASP A 130 6.17 -8.93 -6.79
C ASP A 130 6.26 -8.00 -5.58
N ALA A 131 5.25 -7.16 -5.37
CA ALA A 131 5.22 -6.26 -4.21
C ALA A 131 5.19 -7.05 -2.90
N LEU A 132 4.39 -8.11 -2.84
CA LEU A 132 4.35 -8.96 -1.64
C LEU A 132 5.69 -9.64 -1.41
N ASN A 133 6.30 -10.19 -2.47
CA ASN A 133 7.60 -10.83 -2.35
C ASN A 133 8.67 -9.86 -1.86
N LEU A 134 8.66 -8.63 -2.36
CA LEU A 134 9.59 -7.60 -1.93
C LEU A 134 9.38 -7.26 -0.45
N ALA A 135 8.13 -7.19 -0.01
CA ALA A 135 7.82 -6.94 1.39
C ALA A 135 8.34 -8.08 2.28
N ARG A 136 8.21 -9.33 1.83
CA ARG A 136 8.76 -10.49 2.56
C ARG A 136 10.28 -10.38 2.68
N GLU A 137 10.95 -10.04 1.59
CA GLU A 137 12.41 -9.92 1.56
C GLU A 137 12.92 -8.82 2.51
N ASN A 138 12.11 -7.81 2.76
CA ASN A 138 12.47 -6.68 3.62
C ASN A 138 11.83 -6.76 5.00
N PHE A 139 11.29 -7.93 5.36
CA PHE A 139 10.67 -8.19 6.68
C PHE A 139 9.55 -7.21 7.00
N ALA A 140 8.86 -6.75 5.97
CA ALA A 140 7.79 -5.74 6.12
C ALA A 140 6.39 -6.36 6.07
N ALA A 141 6.22 -7.55 5.50
CA ALA A 141 4.90 -8.18 5.44
C ALA A 141 4.57 -8.83 6.78
N ASP A 142 3.45 -8.43 7.37
CA ASP A 142 2.92 -9.12 8.54
C ASP A 142 1.90 -10.16 8.10
N GLY A 143 1.32 -10.93 9.05
CA GLY A 143 0.38 -11.98 8.74
C GLY A 143 -0.88 -11.49 8.05
N VAL A 144 -1.36 -10.30 8.40
CA VAL A 144 -2.58 -9.74 7.81
C VAL A 144 -2.38 -9.42 6.33
N LEU A 145 -1.32 -8.67 6.01
CA LEU A 145 -1.03 -8.31 4.63
C LEU A 145 -0.61 -9.51 3.81
N GLU A 146 0.12 -10.46 4.42
CA GLU A 146 0.52 -11.70 3.76
C GLU A 146 -0.71 -12.46 3.25
N VAL A 147 -1.71 -12.64 4.12
CA VAL A 147 -2.93 -13.35 3.75
C VAL A 147 -3.73 -12.57 2.71
N LEU A 148 -3.90 -11.26 2.93
CA LEU A 148 -4.67 -10.42 2.03
C LEU A 148 -4.10 -10.43 0.60
N PHE A 149 -2.81 -10.17 0.46
CA PHE A 149 -2.19 -10.07 -0.85
C PHE A 149 -2.13 -11.42 -1.55
N ARG A 150 -1.87 -12.48 -0.79
CA ARG A 150 -1.86 -13.84 -1.35
C ARG A 150 -3.23 -14.24 -1.87
N MET A 151 -4.28 -13.97 -1.10
CA MET A 151 -5.65 -14.28 -1.51
C MET A 151 -6.05 -13.47 -2.76
N ALA A 152 -5.72 -12.19 -2.78
CA ALA A 152 -6.03 -11.35 -3.94
C ALA A 152 -5.30 -11.84 -5.19
N ALA A 153 -4.07 -12.29 -5.04
CA ALA A 153 -3.25 -12.76 -6.16
C ALA A 153 -3.71 -14.10 -6.73
N THR A 154 -4.48 -14.88 -5.96
CA THR A 154 -4.97 -16.20 -6.38
C THR A 154 -6.47 -16.23 -6.65
N ALA A 155 -7.14 -15.13 -6.44
CA ALA A 155 -8.58 -15.04 -6.65
C ALA A 155 -8.97 -15.04 -8.14
#